data_e3db6047bae10745f7d2e595dacf54b9
#
_entry.id   e3db6047bae10745f7d2e595dacf54b9
#
_cell.length_a   1.000
_cell.length_b   1.000
_cell.length_c   1.000
_cell.angle_alpha   90.00
_cell.angle_beta   90.00
_cell.angle_gamma   90.00
#
_symmetry.space_group_name_H-M   'P 1'
#
loop_
_entity.id
_entity.type
_entity.pdbx_description
1 polymer ?
#
loop_
_entity_poly.entity_id
_entity_poly.type
_entity_poly.pdbx_seq_one_letter_code
_entity_poly.pdbx_strand_id
1 'polypeptide(L)'
;DMELKKYQLQVIKDLDRFLELLIEKQNISKAYNALWNEKGINVGIDGMPPYNPELAGVPQVCFKVPTGGGKTFLAANSLKPIFASMPHIHPKAVVWLVPSDAILSQTYKTLTDKNHAYRKKIDVDFGNKVEVYSKQQLLNGQNFNPTSVSDNLSIFVLSYDSFRTSKKDGRKAYQENGSLLSFVRFKQDSSNLLEDTDETALIQVIRKLNPVVIVDESHHATSKLSKEMLQNFNPSFVLDLSLIHISEPT
;
A
#
# COMPACT_ATOMS: atom_id res chain seq x y z
N ASP A 1 5.19 -16.16 19.57
CA ASP A 1 5.59 -15.90 18.19
C ASP A 1 4.51 -16.39 17.24
N MET A 2 4.08 -15.48 16.35
CA MET A 2 3.08 -15.81 15.34
C MET A 2 3.78 -16.22 14.06
N GLU A 3 3.42 -17.40 13.55
CA GLU A 3 3.96 -17.93 12.30
C GLU A 3 2.89 -17.90 11.20
N LEU A 4 3.35 -17.82 9.96
CA LEU A 4 2.47 -17.91 8.81
C LEU A 4 1.85 -19.31 8.70
N LYS A 5 0.56 -19.36 8.49
CA LYS A 5 -0.15 -20.60 8.18
C LYS A 5 0.23 -21.09 6.79
N LYS A 6 -0.02 -22.37 6.50
CA LYS A 6 0.36 -23.01 5.23
C LYS A 6 -0.12 -22.24 4.00
N TYR A 7 -1.38 -21.78 3.99
CA TYR A 7 -1.90 -21.02 2.84
C TYR A 7 -1.27 -19.62 2.74
N GLN A 8 -0.94 -18.99 3.89
CA GLN A 8 -0.26 -17.69 3.92
C GLN A 8 1.15 -17.82 3.35
N LEU A 9 1.87 -18.89 3.70
CA LEU A 9 3.18 -19.18 3.12
C LEU A 9 3.10 -19.34 1.61
N GLN A 10 2.06 -20.01 1.10
CA GLN A 10 1.88 -20.15 -0.35
C GLN A 10 1.62 -18.81 -1.02
N VAL A 11 0.80 -17.95 -0.41
CA VAL A 11 0.55 -16.60 -0.92
C VAL A 11 1.84 -15.80 -1.00
N ILE A 12 2.68 -15.85 0.04
CA ILE A 12 3.97 -15.14 0.05
C ILE A 12 4.93 -15.72 -0.99
N LYS A 13 4.97 -17.03 -1.17
CA LYS A 13 5.78 -17.66 -2.24
C LYS A 13 5.34 -17.20 -3.62
N ASP A 14 4.04 -17.12 -3.85
CA ASP A 14 3.50 -16.65 -5.13
C ASP A 14 3.84 -15.17 -5.35
N LEU A 15 3.77 -14.36 -4.30
CA LEU A 15 4.20 -12.96 -4.36
C LEU A 15 5.69 -12.86 -4.73
N ASP A 16 6.55 -13.59 -4.02
CA ASP A 16 8.00 -13.60 -4.29
C ASP A 16 8.28 -13.99 -5.73
N ARG A 17 7.61 -15.02 -6.25
CA ARG A 17 7.78 -15.45 -7.63
C ARG A 17 7.30 -14.40 -8.63
N PHE A 18 6.16 -13.77 -8.36
CA PHE A 18 5.67 -12.67 -9.20
C PHE A 18 6.67 -11.50 -9.25
N LEU A 19 7.23 -11.13 -8.10
CA LEU A 19 8.23 -10.05 -8.02
C LEU A 19 9.50 -10.38 -8.80
N GLU A 20 9.99 -11.63 -8.72
CA GLU A 20 11.11 -12.10 -9.54
C GLU A 20 10.79 -11.99 -11.04
N LEU A 21 9.58 -12.42 -11.44
CA LEU A 21 9.13 -12.35 -12.81
C LEU A 21 8.98 -10.91 -13.31
N LEU A 22 8.56 -9.98 -12.46
CA LEU A 22 8.52 -8.55 -12.80
C LEU A 22 9.91 -8.03 -13.18
N ILE A 23 10.94 -8.41 -12.42
CA ILE A 23 12.32 -8.02 -12.68
C ILE A 23 12.81 -8.68 -13.99
N GLU A 24 12.55 -9.97 -14.15
CA GLU A 24 12.99 -10.75 -15.30
C GLU A 24 12.34 -10.30 -16.61
N LYS A 25 11.02 -10.14 -16.61
CA LYS A 25 10.23 -9.86 -17.83
C LYS A 25 10.18 -8.37 -18.17
N GLN A 26 10.41 -7.47 -17.22
CA GLN A 26 10.27 -6.02 -17.41
C GLN A 26 8.92 -5.60 -17.99
N ASN A 27 7.89 -6.39 -17.73
CA ASN A 27 6.53 -6.18 -18.22
C ASN A 27 5.54 -6.87 -17.26
N ILE A 28 4.57 -6.10 -16.74
CA ILE A 28 3.66 -6.60 -15.72
C ILE A 28 2.77 -7.72 -16.26
N SER A 29 2.18 -7.53 -17.44
CA SER A 29 1.32 -8.55 -18.05
C SER A 29 2.05 -9.83 -18.35
N LYS A 30 3.28 -9.74 -18.83
CA LYS A 30 4.13 -10.93 -19.10
C LYS A 30 4.48 -11.65 -17.80
N ALA A 31 4.79 -10.92 -16.73
CA ALA A 31 5.06 -11.51 -15.42
C ALA A 31 3.85 -12.26 -14.89
N TYR A 32 2.68 -11.64 -14.97
CA TYR A 32 1.41 -12.25 -14.57
C TYR A 32 1.12 -13.54 -15.35
N ASN A 33 1.25 -13.48 -16.68
CA ASN A 33 1.04 -14.66 -17.54
C ASN A 33 2.02 -15.78 -17.19
N ALA A 34 3.29 -15.45 -16.98
CA ALA A 34 4.32 -16.42 -16.63
C ALA A 34 4.05 -17.10 -15.30
N LEU A 35 3.58 -16.34 -14.28
CA LEU A 35 3.22 -16.91 -12.99
C LEU A 35 2.13 -17.98 -13.12
N TRP A 36 1.06 -17.66 -13.83
CA TRP A 36 -0.05 -18.61 -14.03
C TRP A 36 0.35 -19.80 -14.88
N ASN A 37 1.18 -19.59 -15.93
CA ASN A 37 1.69 -20.68 -16.75
C ASN A 37 2.54 -21.65 -15.93
N GLU A 38 3.35 -21.17 -15.01
CA GLU A 38 4.13 -22.04 -14.09
C GLU A 38 3.23 -22.92 -13.23
N LYS A 39 2.02 -22.44 -12.92
CA LYS A 39 1.01 -23.19 -12.18
C LYS A 39 0.16 -24.15 -13.07
N GLY A 40 0.47 -24.19 -14.35
CA GLY A 40 -0.28 -25.01 -15.31
C GLY A 40 -1.63 -24.38 -15.71
N ILE A 41 -1.83 -23.10 -15.48
CA ILE A 41 -3.06 -22.39 -15.79
C ILE A 41 -2.80 -21.40 -16.93
N ASN A 42 -3.54 -21.53 -18.02
CA ASN A 42 -3.46 -20.57 -19.13
C ASN A 42 -4.14 -19.26 -18.77
N VAL A 43 -3.64 -18.17 -19.34
CA VAL A 43 -4.28 -16.86 -19.28
C VAL A 43 -4.96 -16.58 -20.62
N GLY A 44 -6.23 -16.24 -20.59
CA GLY A 44 -7.05 -15.99 -21.78
C GLY A 44 -8.39 -16.69 -21.75
N ILE A 45 -8.92 -17.07 -22.92
CA ILE A 45 -10.30 -17.50 -23.14
C ILE A 45 -10.71 -18.69 -22.27
N ASP A 46 -9.82 -19.67 -22.08
CA ASP A 46 -10.11 -20.92 -21.36
C ASP A 46 -9.39 -21.05 -20.03
N GLY A 47 -9.01 -19.95 -19.41
CA GLY A 47 -8.23 -19.98 -18.18
C GLY A 47 -8.42 -18.75 -17.30
N MET A 48 -7.34 -18.34 -16.65
CA MET A 48 -7.33 -17.14 -15.82
C MET A 48 -7.60 -15.89 -16.66
N PRO A 49 -8.46 -14.95 -16.19
CA PRO A 49 -8.66 -13.68 -16.89
C PRO A 49 -7.34 -12.94 -17.10
N PRO A 50 -7.18 -12.23 -18.22
CA PRO A 50 -6.00 -11.39 -18.44
C PRO A 50 -5.78 -10.40 -17.30
N TYR A 51 -4.51 -10.04 -17.07
CA TYR A 51 -4.16 -9.00 -16.11
C TYR A 51 -4.83 -7.67 -16.51
N ASN A 52 -5.60 -7.12 -15.60
CA ASN A 52 -6.31 -5.86 -15.83
C ASN A 52 -5.98 -4.90 -14.66
N PRO A 53 -4.89 -4.15 -14.76
CA PRO A 53 -4.51 -3.23 -13.70
C PRO A 53 -5.45 -2.02 -13.67
N GLU A 54 -5.74 -1.52 -12.47
CA GLU A 54 -6.44 -0.25 -12.33
C GLU A 54 -5.59 0.93 -12.78
N LEU A 55 -4.26 0.84 -12.60
CA LEU A 55 -3.31 1.89 -12.96
C LEU A 55 -2.29 1.36 -13.97
N ALA A 56 -2.14 2.08 -15.09
CA ALA A 56 -1.15 1.74 -16.10
C ALA A 56 0.27 1.84 -15.54
N GLY A 57 1.08 0.81 -15.76
CA GLY A 57 2.49 0.80 -15.35
C GLY A 57 2.74 0.58 -13.86
N VAL A 58 1.69 0.36 -13.06
CA VAL A 58 1.80 0.10 -11.62
C VAL A 58 1.42 -1.35 -11.33
N PRO A 59 2.34 -2.17 -10.79
CA PRO A 59 2.00 -3.54 -10.42
C PRO A 59 0.92 -3.56 -9.35
N GLN A 60 -0.06 -4.44 -9.53
CA GLN A 60 -1.13 -4.65 -8.56
C GLN A 60 -1.28 -6.13 -8.29
N VAL A 61 -1.28 -6.49 -7.01
CA VAL A 61 -1.52 -7.85 -6.55
C VAL A 61 -2.73 -7.85 -5.64
N CYS A 62 -3.63 -8.79 -5.85
CA CYS A 62 -4.80 -8.98 -5.00
C CYS A 62 -4.65 -10.28 -4.21
N PHE A 63 -4.65 -10.17 -2.89
CA PHE A 63 -4.73 -11.33 -2.02
C PHE A 63 -6.19 -11.59 -1.67
N LYS A 64 -6.68 -12.75 -2.09
CA LYS A 64 -7.99 -13.25 -1.68
C LYS A 64 -7.82 -14.11 -0.45
N VAL A 65 -8.17 -13.57 0.71
CA VAL A 65 -7.92 -14.18 2.01
C VAL A 65 -9.24 -14.60 2.63
N PRO A 66 -9.37 -15.86 3.14
CA PRO A 66 -10.60 -16.26 3.83
C PRO A 66 -10.80 -15.43 5.09
N THR A 67 -12.07 -15.28 5.49
CA THR A 67 -12.43 -14.58 6.73
C THR A 67 -11.66 -15.17 7.92
N GLY A 68 -11.04 -14.29 8.71
CA GLY A 68 -10.19 -14.72 9.84
C GLY A 68 -8.81 -15.19 9.40
N GLY A 69 -8.42 -14.99 8.13
CA GLY A 69 -7.17 -15.49 7.57
C GLY A 69 -5.92 -14.65 7.83
N GLY A 70 -6.02 -13.61 8.67
CA GLY A 70 -4.85 -12.82 9.04
C GLY A 70 -4.31 -11.94 7.91
N LYS A 71 -5.20 -11.26 7.17
CA LYS A 71 -4.81 -10.39 6.05
C LYS A 71 -3.80 -9.31 6.43
N THR A 72 -3.92 -8.73 7.63
CA THR A 72 -2.97 -7.72 8.12
C THR A 72 -1.58 -8.30 8.31
N PHE A 73 -1.49 -9.54 8.80
CA PHE A 73 -0.21 -10.23 8.94
C PHE A 73 0.40 -10.56 7.58
N LEU A 74 -0.41 -10.95 6.61
CA LEU A 74 0.03 -11.15 5.22
C LEU A 74 0.60 -9.87 4.63
N ALA A 75 -0.10 -8.76 4.80
CA ALA A 75 0.37 -7.45 4.34
C ALA A 75 1.70 -7.08 4.99
N ALA A 76 1.82 -7.25 6.31
CA ALA A 76 3.06 -7.00 7.04
C ALA A 76 4.24 -7.82 6.51
N ASN A 77 4.00 -9.11 6.19
CA ASN A 77 5.01 -9.98 5.62
C ASN A 77 5.35 -9.67 4.15
N SER A 78 4.49 -8.93 3.46
CA SER A 78 4.66 -8.61 2.04
C SER A 78 5.54 -7.37 1.81
N LEU A 79 5.68 -6.51 2.79
CA LEU A 79 6.39 -5.22 2.62
C LEU A 79 7.86 -5.42 2.26
N LYS A 80 8.57 -6.28 2.96
CA LYS A 80 10.00 -6.51 2.68
C LYS A 80 10.25 -7.01 1.26
N PRO A 81 9.60 -8.08 0.78
CA PRO A 81 9.84 -8.53 -0.59
C PRO A 81 9.40 -7.51 -1.64
N ILE A 82 8.31 -6.78 -1.43
CA ILE A 82 7.87 -5.73 -2.36
C ILE A 82 8.94 -4.65 -2.49
N PHE A 83 9.44 -4.10 -1.39
CA PHE A 83 10.48 -3.07 -1.45
C PHE A 83 11.81 -3.61 -1.99
N ALA A 84 12.15 -4.85 -1.69
CA ALA A 84 13.36 -5.48 -2.24
C ALA A 84 13.30 -5.59 -3.77
N SER A 85 12.11 -5.73 -4.35
CA SER A 85 11.92 -5.77 -5.81
C SER A 85 12.03 -4.39 -6.47
N MET A 86 12.02 -3.32 -5.68
CA MET A 86 12.06 -1.94 -6.16
C MET A 86 13.19 -1.15 -5.47
N PRO A 87 14.47 -1.55 -5.67
CA PRO A 87 15.58 -0.92 -4.93
C PRO A 87 15.80 0.55 -5.29
N HIS A 88 15.26 1.01 -6.41
CA HIS A 88 15.30 2.40 -6.85
C HIS A 88 14.31 3.30 -6.11
N ILE A 89 13.34 2.73 -5.40
CA ILE A 89 12.37 3.49 -4.62
C ILE A 89 12.96 3.83 -3.26
N HIS A 90 13.21 5.11 -3.05
CA HIS A 90 13.71 5.63 -1.78
C HIS A 90 13.24 7.09 -1.61
N PRO A 91 12.75 7.47 -0.44
CA PRO A 91 12.54 6.66 0.77
C PRO A 91 11.40 5.65 0.63
N LYS A 92 11.30 4.75 1.61
CA LYS A 92 10.26 3.71 1.64
C LYS A 92 9.05 4.22 2.41
N ALA A 93 7.92 4.28 1.73
CA ALA A 93 6.66 4.73 2.34
C ALA A 93 5.51 3.81 1.94
N VAL A 94 4.58 3.63 2.84
CA VAL A 94 3.36 2.84 2.65
C VAL A 94 2.14 3.70 2.98
N VAL A 95 1.19 3.75 2.06
CA VAL A 95 -0.16 4.26 2.36
C VAL A 95 -1.04 3.05 2.62
N TRP A 96 -1.53 2.92 3.83
CA TRP A 96 -2.40 1.80 4.23
C TRP A 96 -3.82 2.31 4.37
N LEU A 97 -4.65 1.99 3.38
CA LEU A 97 -6.01 2.50 3.28
C LEU A 97 -7.02 1.51 3.85
N VAL A 98 -7.88 2.00 4.71
CA VAL A 98 -8.93 1.21 5.35
C VAL A 98 -10.32 1.84 5.11
N PRO A 99 -11.40 1.03 5.06
CA PRO A 99 -12.71 1.53 4.61
C PRO A 99 -13.53 2.29 5.65
N SER A 100 -13.17 2.21 6.93
CA SER A 100 -13.97 2.84 8.00
C SER A 100 -13.12 3.32 9.16
N ASP A 101 -13.68 4.22 9.98
CA ASP A 101 -13.00 4.74 11.16
C ASP A 101 -12.76 3.66 12.22
N ALA A 102 -13.64 2.67 12.33
CA ALA A 102 -13.47 1.56 13.27
C ALA A 102 -12.25 0.71 12.89
N ILE A 103 -12.11 0.39 11.60
CA ILE A 103 -10.94 -0.35 11.09
C ILE A 103 -9.69 0.50 11.17
N LEU A 104 -9.80 1.81 10.92
CA LEU A 104 -8.69 2.76 11.06
C LEU A 104 -8.10 2.72 12.47
N SER A 105 -8.94 2.86 13.48
CA SER A 105 -8.50 2.84 14.88
C SER A 105 -7.84 1.51 15.24
N GLN A 106 -8.42 0.40 14.82
CA GLN A 106 -7.89 -0.93 15.08
C GLN A 106 -6.54 -1.14 14.40
N THR A 107 -6.41 -0.77 13.13
CA THR A 107 -5.18 -0.91 12.36
C THR A 107 -4.07 -0.03 12.93
N TYR A 108 -4.39 1.22 13.23
CA TYR A 108 -3.44 2.15 13.85
C TYR A 108 -2.94 1.63 15.20
N LYS A 109 -3.84 1.15 16.04
CA LYS A 109 -3.49 0.58 17.34
C LYS A 109 -2.57 -0.63 17.20
N THR A 110 -2.89 -1.54 16.28
CA THR A 110 -2.08 -2.74 16.01
C THR A 110 -0.67 -2.36 15.53
N LEU A 111 -0.57 -1.46 14.57
CA LEU A 111 0.72 -1.12 13.96
C LEU A 111 1.58 -0.18 14.81
N THR A 112 1.00 0.52 15.78
CA THR A 112 1.74 1.35 16.74
C THR A 112 2.12 0.62 18.02
N ASP A 113 1.53 -0.55 18.28
CA ASP A 113 1.89 -1.38 19.42
C ASP A 113 3.14 -2.20 19.09
N LYS A 114 4.29 -1.78 19.63
CA LYS A 114 5.57 -2.44 19.38
C LYS A 114 5.66 -3.86 19.90
N ASN A 115 4.72 -4.28 20.75
CA ASN A 115 4.63 -5.65 21.26
C ASN A 115 3.71 -6.54 20.42
N HIS A 116 2.94 -5.96 19.50
CA HIS A 116 2.07 -6.74 18.62
C HIS A 116 2.89 -7.49 17.56
N ALA A 117 2.54 -8.74 17.31
CA ALA A 117 3.26 -9.61 16.38
C ALA A 117 3.41 -9.00 14.98
N TYR A 118 2.40 -8.30 14.48
CA TYR A 118 2.44 -7.69 13.14
C TYR A 118 3.45 -6.54 13.08
N ARG A 119 3.47 -5.69 14.11
CA ARG A 119 4.46 -4.62 14.22
C ARG A 119 5.86 -5.18 14.39
N LYS A 120 6.04 -6.22 15.21
CA LYS A 120 7.35 -6.85 15.41
C LYS A 120 7.93 -7.39 14.12
N LYS A 121 7.09 -8.01 13.28
CA LYS A 121 7.53 -8.51 11.98
C LYS A 121 8.07 -7.39 11.10
N ILE A 122 7.37 -6.27 11.03
CA ILE A 122 7.80 -5.10 10.25
C ILE A 122 9.10 -4.53 10.83
N ASP A 123 9.19 -4.40 12.15
CA ASP A 123 10.40 -3.89 12.82
C ASP A 123 11.62 -4.76 12.52
N VAL A 124 11.47 -6.09 12.59
CA VAL A 124 12.56 -7.02 12.24
C VAL A 124 12.98 -6.86 10.78
N ASP A 125 12.02 -6.80 9.88
CA ASP A 125 12.29 -6.72 8.44
C ASP A 125 12.94 -5.40 8.01
N PHE A 126 12.74 -4.32 8.78
CA PHE A 126 13.25 -2.98 8.45
C PHE A 126 14.22 -2.43 9.50
N GLY A 127 14.83 -3.31 10.29
CA GLY A 127 15.91 -2.93 11.21
C GLY A 127 15.49 -2.00 12.34
N ASN A 128 14.25 -2.12 12.82
CA ASN A 128 13.65 -1.26 13.84
C ASN A 128 13.49 0.21 13.42
N LYS A 129 13.67 0.51 12.14
CA LYS A 129 13.51 1.85 11.58
C LYS A 129 12.15 1.95 10.90
N VAL A 130 11.10 2.06 11.71
CA VAL A 130 9.70 2.11 11.27
C VAL A 130 8.96 3.20 12.04
N GLU A 131 8.29 4.07 11.32
CA GLU A 131 7.41 5.08 11.88
C GLU A 131 6.00 4.91 11.31
N VAL A 132 5.00 4.95 12.17
CA VAL A 132 3.58 4.85 11.82
C VAL A 132 2.89 6.16 12.14
N TYR A 133 2.14 6.69 11.17
CA TYR A 133 1.50 7.99 11.29
C TYR A 133 -0.01 7.90 11.08
N SER A 134 -0.75 8.66 11.89
CA SER A 134 -2.13 9.02 11.61
C SER A 134 -2.18 10.22 10.65
N LYS A 135 -3.32 10.49 10.04
CA LYS A 135 -3.53 11.67 9.20
C LYS A 135 -3.23 12.97 9.94
N GLN A 136 -3.67 13.06 11.19
CA GLN A 136 -3.46 14.26 12.02
C GLN A 136 -1.96 14.54 12.25
N GLN A 137 -1.19 13.49 12.53
CA GLN A 137 0.26 13.62 12.69
C GLN A 137 0.91 14.10 11.39
N LEU A 138 0.47 13.57 10.25
CA LEU A 138 0.98 14.00 8.94
C LEU A 138 0.66 15.47 8.68
N LEU A 139 -0.59 15.88 8.88
CA LEU A 139 -1.01 17.26 8.65
C LEU A 139 -0.27 18.25 9.55
N ASN A 140 0.07 17.84 10.77
CA ASN A 140 0.79 18.69 11.73
C ASN A 140 2.32 18.65 11.55
N GLY A 141 2.83 17.81 10.65
CA GLY A 141 4.27 17.61 10.51
C GLY A 141 4.91 17.02 11.76
N GLN A 142 4.16 16.25 12.54
CA GLN A 142 4.60 15.68 13.81
C GLN A 142 5.57 14.52 13.53
N ASN A 143 6.84 14.73 13.81
CA ASN A 143 7.92 13.79 13.47
C ASN A 143 7.87 13.35 12.00
N PHE A 144 7.35 14.21 11.14
CA PHE A 144 7.17 13.97 9.72
C PHE A 144 7.88 15.07 8.94
N ASN A 145 9.05 14.74 8.43
CA ASN A 145 9.96 15.67 7.72
C ASN A 145 10.90 14.86 6.83
N PRO A 146 11.68 15.50 5.95
CA PRO A 146 12.61 14.80 5.06
C PRO A 146 13.58 13.85 5.76
N THR A 147 14.07 14.19 6.93
CA THR A 147 15.00 13.34 7.69
C THR A 147 14.31 12.09 8.20
N SER A 148 13.15 12.22 8.83
CA SER A 148 12.43 11.07 9.38
C SER A 148 12.00 10.07 8.29
N VAL A 149 11.53 10.56 7.14
CA VAL A 149 11.12 9.68 6.05
C VAL A 149 12.30 9.02 5.34
N SER A 150 13.45 9.69 5.31
CA SER A 150 14.67 9.12 4.71
C SER A 150 15.30 8.05 5.59
N ASP A 151 15.18 8.17 6.90
CA ASP A 151 15.79 7.26 7.87
C ASP A 151 14.93 6.02 8.17
N ASN A 152 13.62 6.09 7.91
CA ASN A 152 12.68 5.06 8.33
C ASN A 152 11.76 4.61 7.20
N LEU A 153 11.21 3.39 7.32
CA LEU A 153 9.99 3.03 6.64
C LEU A 153 8.86 3.84 7.27
N SER A 154 8.14 4.60 6.47
CA SER A 154 6.99 5.39 6.94
C SER A 154 5.69 4.69 6.52
N ILE A 155 4.80 4.44 7.47
CA ILE A 155 3.50 3.83 7.23
C ILE A 155 2.41 4.83 7.60
N PHE A 156 1.60 5.22 6.62
CA PHE A 156 0.50 6.17 6.78
C PHE A 156 -0.81 5.38 6.85
N VAL A 157 -1.43 5.31 8.02
CA VAL A 157 -2.71 4.61 8.21
C VAL A 157 -3.84 5.59 8.00
N LEU A 158 -4.59 5.41 6.91
CA LEU A 158 -5.55 6.39 6.42
C LEU A 158 -6.88 5.72 6.06
N SER A 159 -7.99 6.42 6.28
CA SER A 159 -9.29 5.95 5.78
C SER A 159 -9.50 6.35 4.33
N TYR A 160 -10.38 5.66 3.61
CA TYR A 160 -10.74 6.01 2.23
C TYR A 160 -11.21 7.46 2.11
N ASP A 161 -11.98 7.95 3.09
CA ASP A 161 -12.53 9.31 3.06
C ASP A 161 -11.50 10.40 3.38
N SER A 162 -10.32 10.02 3.92
CA SER A 162 -9.27 10.98 4.32
C SER A 162 -8.78 11.87 3.19
N PHE A 163 -8.93 11.41 1.95
CA PHE A 163 -8.44 12.11 0.75
C PHE A 163 -9.52 12.32 -0.30
N ARG A 164 -10.80 12.19 0.08
CA ARG A 164 -11.91 12.51 -0.84
C ARG A 164 -12.15 14.00 -0.90
N THR A 165 -12.04 14.58 -2.08
CA THR A 165 -12.29 16.01 -2.28
C THR A 165 -13.76 16.41 -2.08
N SER A 166 -14.68 15.44 -2.15
CA SER A 166 -16.10 15.64 -1.84
C SER A 166 -16.39 15.79 -0.35
N LYS A 167 -15.44 15.46 0.52
CA LYS A 167 -15.56 15.58 1.98
C LYS A 167 -14.73 16.75 2.48
N LYS A 168 -15.26 17.50 3.44
CA LYS A 168 -14.54 18.65 4.03
C LYS A 168 -13.21 18.21 4.64
N ASP A 169 -13.21 17.12 5.38
CA ASP A 169 -11.99 16.58 6.00
C ASP A 169 -10.98 16.10 4.94
N GLY A 170 -11.48 15.48 3.87
CA GLY A 170 -10.60 15.02 2.77
C GLY A 170 -9.91 16.17 2.05
N ARG A 171 -10.58 17.32 1.89
CA ARG A 171 -10.01 18.49 1.23
C ARG A 171 -8.79 19.06 1.94
N LYS A 172 -8.64 18.84 3.26
CA LYS A 172 -7.47 19.31 4.03
C LYS A 172 -6.16 18.77 3.48
N ALA A 173 -6.17 17.56 2.93
CA ALA A 173 -4.99 16.94 2.34
C ALA A 173 -4.50 17.64 1.07
N TYR A 174 -5.36 18.46 0.43
CA TYR A 174 -5.07 19.17 -0.81
C TYR A 174 -4.83 20.66 -0.60
N GLN A 175 -4.86 21.12 0.63
CA GLN A 175 -4.68 22.54 0.97
C GLN A 175 -3.22 22.85 1.31
N GLU A 176 -2.84 24.10 1.08
CA GLU A 176 -1.59 24.65 1.53
C GLU A 176 -1.36 24.29 3.01
N ASN A 177 -0.15 23.85 3.34
CA ASN A 177 0.18 23.42 4.71
C ASN A 177 1.60 23.84 5.09
N GLY A 178 1.71 24.90 5.88
CA GLY A 178 3.00 25.41 6.34
C GLY A 178 3.77 24.42 7.20
N SER A 179 3.10 23.49 7.86
CA SER A 179 3.76 22.44 8.65
C SER A 179 4.59 21.47 7.80
N LEU A 180 4.35 21.44 6.49
CA LEU A 180 5.05 20.55 5.56
C LEU A 180 6.03 21.30 4.65
N LEU A 181 6.34 22.54 4.96
CA LEU A 181 7.22 23.39 4.14
C LEU A 181 8.61 22.75 3.93
N SER A 182 9.11 21.99 4.89
CA SER A 182 10.42 21.32 4.78
C SER A 182 10.50 20.33 3.62
N PHE A 183 9.37 19.83 3.12
CA PHE A 183 9.34 18.91 1.99
C PHE A 183 9.43 19.60 0.62
N VAL A 184 9.35 20.92 0.54
CA VAL A 184 9.34 21.63 -0.75
C VAL A 184 10.62 21.35 -1.54
N ARG A 185 11.78 21.32 -0.89
CA ARG A 185 13.06 21.03 -1.53
C ARG A 185 13.40 19.54 -1.60
N PHE A 186 12.56 18.71 -1.02
CA PHE A 186 12.76 17.26 -1.02
C PHE A 186 12.24 16.68 -2.33
N LYS A 187 13.11 15.94 -3.06
CA LYS A 187 12.76 15.36 -4.36
C LYS A 187 12.08 16.38 -5.29
N GLN A 188 12.83 17.29 -5.81
CA GLN A 188 12.34 18.45 -6.57
C GLN A 188 11.75 18.13 -7.95
N ASP A 189 11.60 16.86 -8.32
CA ASP A 189 10.96 16.49 -9.58
C ASP A 189 9.47 16.84 -9.53
N SER A 190 9.11 17.92 -10.23
CA SER A 190 7.73 18.41 -10.29
C SER A 190 6.82 17.59 -11.20
N SER A 191 7.35 16.63 -11.98
CA SER A 191 6.56 15.84 -12.93
C SER A 191 5.49 14.98 -12.24
N ASN A 192 5.68 14.64 -10.97
CA ASN A 192 4.76 13.82 -10.20
C ASN A 192 3.77 14.61 -9.35
N LEU A 193 3.82 15.94 -9.39
CA LEU A 193 2.92 16.76 -8.60
C LEU A 193 1.56 16.94 -9.31
N LEU A 194 0.51 17.09 -8.51
CA LEU A 194 -0.81 17.44 -9.02
C LEU A 194 -0.82 18.90 -9.47
N GLU A 195 -1.44 19.16 -10.61
CA GLU A 195 -1.70 20.53 -11.07
C GLU A 195 -2.70 21.22 -10.15
N ASP A 196 -2.64 22.54 -10.07
CA ASP A 196 -3.58 23.38 -9.32
C ASP A 196 -3.67 23.04 -7.81
N THR A 197 -2.66 22.37 -7.28
CA THR A 197 -2.56 22.03 -5.86
C THR A 197 -1.27 22.58 -5.30
N ASP A 198 -1.33 23.25 -4.15
CA ASP A 198 -0.16 23.82 -3.50
C ASP A 198 0.89 22.74 -3.22
N GLU A 199 2.15 23.07 -3.43
CA GLU A 199 3.27 22.14 -3.26
C GLU A 199 3.43 21.66 -1.82
N THR A 200 2.98 22.42 -0.82
CA THR A 200 3.03 22.06 0.59
C THR A 200 1.88 21.17 1.03
N ALA A 201 0.89 20.91 0.17
CA ALA A 201 -0.23 20.05 0.52
C ALA A 201 0.24 18.62 0.83
N LEU A 202 -0.42 17.98 1.79
CA LEU A 202 -0.07 16.62 2.20
C LEU A 202 -0.05 15.64 1.03
N ILE A 203 -1.03 15.72 0.13
CA ILE A 203 -1.06 14.84 -1.04
C ILE A 203 0.19 14.99 -1.90
N GLN A 204 0.74 16.19 -2.06
CA GLN A 204 1.96 16.41 -2.83
C GLN A 204 3.16 15.76 -2.18
N VAL A 205 3.28 15.82 -0.86
CA VAL A 205 4.34 15.15 -0.12
C VAL A 205 4.27 13.64 -0.32
N ILE A 206 3.07 13.05 -0.19
CA ILE A 206 2.87 11.61 -0.40
C ILE A 206 3.24 11.22 -1.83
N ARG A 207 2.86 12.00 -2.84
CA ARG A 207 3.21 11.74 -4.24
C ARG A 207 4.72 11.72 -4.47
N LYS A 208 5.46 12.61 -3.80
CA LYS A 208 6.94 12.62 -3.86
C LYS A 208 7.55 11.33 -3.34
N LEU A 209 6.89 10.69 -2.38
CA LEU A 209 7.37 9.44 -1.79
C LEU A 209 7.10 8.21 -2.66
N ASN A 210 6.23 8.31 -3.66
CA ASN A 210 5.89 7.20 -4.56
C ASN A 210 5.62 5.90 -3.78
N PRO A 211 4.61 5.90 -2.89
CA PRO A 211 4.44 4.85 -1.89
C PRO A 211 3.94 3.53 -2.46
N VAL A 212 4.18 2.46 -1.71
CA VAL A 212 3.39 1.24 -1.82
C VAL A 212 2.03 1.54 -1.20
N VAL A 213 0.96 1.22 -1.91
CA VAL A 213 -0.40 1.42 -1.39
C VAL A 213 -1.03 0.07 -1.08
N ILE A 214 -1.43 -0.12 0.17
CA ILE A 214 -2.20 -1.27 0.61
C ILE A 214 -3.66 -0.83 0.72
N VAL A 215 -4.55 -1.57 0.06
CA VAL A 215 -5.99 -1.30 0.09
C VAL A 215 -6.67 -2.42 0.86
N ASP A 216 -7.20 -2.10 2.03
CA ASP A 216 -7.87 -3.08 2.88
C ASP A 216 -9.37 -3.12 2.57
N GLU A 217 -9.91 -4.33 2.43
CA GLU A 217 -11.34 -4.59 2.23
C GLU A 217 -12.00 -3.81 1.07
N SER A 218 -11.31 -3.69 -0.07
CA SER A 218 -11.77 -2.92 -1.23
C SER A 218 -13.18 -3.32 -1.73
N HIS A 219 -13.62 -4.56 -1.47
CA HIS A 219 -14.91 -5.09 -1.95
C HIS A 219 -16.09 -4.83 -0.99
N HIS A 220 -15.82 -4.44 0.28
CA HIS A 220 -16.85 -4.17 1.29
C HIS A 220 -17.16 -2.70 1.51
N ALA A 221 -16.46 -1.83 0.83
CA ALA A 221 -16.63 -0.42 1.07
C ALA A 221 -18.02 0.05 0.60
N THR A 222 -18.81 0.59 1.50
CA THR A 222 -19.98 1.40 1.18
C THR A 222 -19.57 2.64 0.40
N SER A 223 -18.31 3.05 0.55
CA SER A 223 -17.65 4.05 -0.26
C SER A 223 -16.47 3.40 -0.98
N LYS A 224 -16.60 3.17 -2.28
CA LYS A 224 -15.53 2.58 -3.07
C LYS A 224 -14.36 3.53 -3.20
N LEU A 225 -13.15 2.99 -3.05
CA LEU A 225 -11.94 3.71 -3.44
C LEU A 225 -11.94 3.85 -4.97
N SER A 226 -11.97 5.07 -5.47
CA SER A 226 -11.95 5.31 -6.92
C SER A 226 -10.55 5.15 -7.49
N LYS A 227 -10.49 4.83 -8.79
CA LYS A 227 -9.24 4.83 -9.55
C LYS A 227 -8.51 6.18 -9.43
N GLU A 228 -9.25 7.27 -9.51
CA GLU A 228 -8.70 8.63 -9.39
C GLU A 228 -8.04 8.86 -8.03
N MET A 229 -8.68 8.47 -6.94
CA MET A 229 -8.08 8.57 -5.61
C MET A 229 -6.80 7.77 -5.49
N LEU A 230 -6.80 6.56 -6.04
CA LEU A 230 -5.61 5.71 -6.03
C LEU A 230 -4.48 6.37 -6.83
N GLN A 231 -4.77 6.92 -7.99
CA GLN A 231 -3.81 7.67 -8.82
C GLN A 231 -3.24 8.88 -8.08
N ASN A 232 -4.05 9.56 -7.27
CA ASN A 232 -3.62 10.74 -6.53
C ASN A 232 -2.48 10.45 -5.55
N PHE A 233 -2.34 9.22 -5.08
CA PHE A 233 -1.22 8.84 -4.22
C PHE A 233 0.09 8.60 -4.98
N ASN A 234 0.07 8.52 -6.30
CA ASN A 234 1.23 8.17 -7.14
C ASN A 234 1.91 6.87 -6.69
N PRO A 235 1.18 5.74 -6.65
CA PRO A 235 1.71 4.49 -6.10
C PRO A 235 2.79 3.88 -6.97
N SER A 236 3.79 3.26 -6.32
CA SER A 236 4.79 2.40 -6.96
C SER A 236 4.32 0.96 -7.09
N PHE A 237 3.42 0.53 -6.22
CA PHE A 237 2.88 -0.82 -6.14
C PHE A 237 1.55 -0.77 -5.40
N VAL A 238 0.59 -1.58 -5.80
CA VAL A 238 -0.70 -1.69 -5.10
C VAL A 238 -0.90 -3.12 -4.62
N LEU A 239 -1.12 -3.27 -3.32
CA LEU A 239 -1.49 -4.54 -2.69
C LEU A 239 -2.94 -4.44 -2.22
N ASP A 240 -3.81 -5.22 -2.84
CA ASP A 240 -5.22 -5.25 -2.51
C ASP A 240 -5.52 -6.47 -1.63
N LEU A 241 -6.11 -6.24 -0.49
CA LEU A 241 -6.48 -7.29 0.48
C LEU A 241 -7.97 -7.50 0.43
N SER A 242 -8.41 -8.56 -0.24
CA SER A 242 -9.83 -8.94 -0.31
C SER A 242 -10.13 -10.09 0.63
N LEU A 243 -11.28 -10.00 1.30
CA LEU A 243 -11.83 -11.14 2.02
C LEU A 243 -12.71 -11.97 1.07
N ILE A 244 -12.52 -13.28 1.10
CA ILE A 244 -13.46 -14.21 0.49
C ILE A 244 -14.20 -14.93 1.61
N HIS A 245 -15.53 -14.95 1.50
CA HIS A 245 -16.34 -15.85 2.32
C HIS A 245 -16.28 -17.23 1.71
N ILE A 246 -15.75 -18.20 2.47
CA ILE A 246 -15.86 -19.60 2.10
C ILE A 246 -17.31 -19.97 2.37
N SER A 247 -18.17 -19.94 1.34
CA SER A 247 -19.48 -20.54 1.45
C SER A 247 -19.29 -22.05 1.54
N GLU A 248 -19.96 -22.69 2.51
CA GLU A 248 -20.01 -24.15 2.54
C GLU A 248 -20.52 -24.66 1.20
N PRO A 249 -19.90 -25.73 0.66
CA PRO A 249 -20.40 -26.31 -0.57
C PRO A 249 -21.84 -26.79 -0.35
N THR A 250 -22.73 -26.21 -1.09
CA THR A 250 -24.13 -26.72 -1.17
C THR A 250 -24.15 -28.01 -1.94
#